data_d87b82f99945197cf6ed9eaf4ce8f73d
#
_entry.id   d87b82f99945197cf6ed9eaf4ce8f73d
#
_cell.length_a   1.000
_cell.length_b   1.000
_cell.length_c   1.000
_cell.angle_alpha   90.00
_cell.angle_beta   90.00
_cell.angle_gamma   90.00
#
_symmetry.space_group_name_H-M   'P 1'
#
loop_
_entity.id
_entity.type
_entity.pdbx_description
1 polymer ?
#
loop_
_entity_poly.entity_id
_entity_poly.type
_entity_poly.pdbx_seq_one_letter_code
_entity_poly.pdbx_strand_id
1 'polypeptide(L)'
;VDARLKGGFLTLAAVLTAAGCIISQDEVAGSACSLNADCPEAYACVGPEGQRFCEVIYPPPTVTPDAGTPDAGVVPTYCQDVQPILAATCVAGCHGAETGGSGRTDFRLDYYEPEGSGPKGAKDMAARIKVRAFDLRTMPPMGNPAPTDAERAVLGRWVAGGAPFCDGGTP
;
A
#
# COMPACT_ATOMS: atom_id res chain seq x y z
N VAL A 1 -43.43 -46.87 48.60
CA VAL A 1 -42.87 -47.04 47.25
C VAL A 1 -42.16 -45.75 46.86
N ASP A 2 -40.83 -45.70 47.13
CA ASP A 2 -39.98 -44.52 46.92
C ASP A 2 -39.48 -44.51 45.47
N ALA A 3 -39.74 -43.41 44.76
CA ALA A 3 -39.12 -43.11 43.51
C ALA A 3 -38.14 -41.93 43.69
N ARG A 4 -36.83 -42.20 43.79
CA ARG A 4 -35.77 -41.20 43.83
C ARG A 4 -35.51 -40.68 42.40
N LEU A 5 -35.86 -39.45 42.14
CA LEU A 5 -35.42 -38.70 40.97
C LEU A 5 -33.95 -38.25 41.17
N LYS A 6 -33.03 -38.87 40.43
CA LYS A 6 -31.66 -38.36 40.30
C LYS A 6 -31.64 -37.23 39.30
N GLY A 7 -31.51 -36.01 39.80
CA GLY A 7 -31.27 -34.84 38.98
C GLY A 7 -29.86 -34.86 38.41
N GLY A 8 -29.74 -35.01 37.09
CA GLY A 8 -28.48 -34.86 36.36
C GLY A 8 -28.23 -33.37 36.09
N PHE A 9 -27.19 -32.78 36.69
CA PHE A 9 -26.71 -31.47 36.34
C PHE A 9 -26.00 -31.55 35.00
N LEU A 10 -26.64 -31.05 33.95
CA LEU A 10 -25.97 -30.80 32.68
C LEU A 10 -25.24 -29.45 32.81
N THR A 11 -23.94 -29.50 33.02
CA THR A 11 -23.05 -28.32 32.88
C THR A 11 -22.90 -27.99 31.42
N LEU A 12 -23.63 -26.97 30.97
CA LEU A 12 -23.47 -26.41 29.63
C LEU A 12 -22.18 -25.56 29.63
N ALA A 13 -21.09 -26.13 29.12
CA ALA A 13 -19.84 -25.38 28.87
C ALA A 13 -20.09 -24.44 27.68
N ALA A 14 -20.31 -23.16 27.98
CA ALA A 14 -20.35 -22.12 26.97
C ALA A 14 -18.93 -21.89 26.44
N VAL A 15 -18.62 -22.41 25.26
CA VAL A 15 -17.42 -22.09 24.52
C VAL A 15 -17.60 -20.68 23.96
N LEU A 16 -17.02 -19.68 24.63
CA LEU A 16 -16.84 -18.33 24.06
C LEU A 16 -15.82 -18.45 22.92
N THR A 17 -16.28 -18.59 21.70
CA THR A 17 -15.47 -18.29 20.53
C THR A 17 -15.29 -16.78 20.48
N ALA A 18 -14.13 -16.30 20.90
CA ALA A 18 -13.71 -14.95 20.63
C ALA A 18 -13.51 -14.84 19.10
N ALA A 19 -14.54 -14.37 18.40
CA ALA A 19 -14.41 -13.90 17.05
C ALA A 19 -13.58 -12.61 17.11
N GLY A 20 -12.26 -12.77 17.10
CA GLY A 20 -11.35 -11.64 16.88
C GLY A 20 -11.63 -11.12 15.47
N CYS A 21 -12.11 -9.89 15.37
CA CYS A 21 -12.15 -9.18 14.08
C CYS A 21 -10.71 -9.09 13.57
N ILE A 22 -10.38 -9.87 12.56
CA ILE A 22 -9.13 -9.72 11.82
C ILE A 22 -9.34 -8.49 10.94
N ILE A 23 -8.94 -7.32 11.43
CA ILE A 23 -8.89 -6.11 10.61
C ILE A 23 -7.76 -6.34 9.61
N SER A 24 -8.08 -6.43 8.34
CA SER A 24 -7.05 -6.55 7.30
C SER A 24 -6.24 -5.26 7.27
N GLN A 25 -4.93 -5.36 7.03
CA GLN A 25 -4.05 -4.18 6.94
C GLN A 25 -4.54 -3.18 5.87
N ASP A 26 -5.31 -3.65 4.90
CA ASP A 26 -5.89 -2.83 3.84
C ASP A 26 -7.03 -1.92 4.32
N GLU A 27 -7.78 -2.32 5.36
CA GLU A 27 -8.86 -1.51 5.93
C GLU A 27 -8.32 -0.37 6.80
N VAL A 28 -7.10 -0.50 7.32
CA VAL A 28 -6.47 0.51 8.17
C VAL A 28 -5.74 1.56 7.35
N ALA A 29 -5.13 1.17 6.24
CA ALA A 29 -4.44 2.10 5.35
C ALA A 29 -5.46 3.09 4.76
N GLY A 30 -5.26 4.39 5.06
CA GLY A 30 -6.16 5.46 4.64
C GLY A 30 -7.29 5.79 5.61
N SER A 31 -7.39 5.10 6.77
CA SER A 31 -8.31 5.50 7.84
C SER A 31 -7.94 6.87 8.38
N ALA A 32 -8.94 7.74 8.60
CA ALA A 32 -8.71 9.07 9.15
C ALA A 32 -8.12 8.99 10.56
N CYS A 33 -7.16 9.87 10.86
CA CYS A 33 -6.51 9.95 12.16
C CYS A 33 -6.21 11.40 12.54
N SER A 34 -5.99 11.64 13.82
CA SER A 34 -5.57 12.94 14.35
C SER A 34 -4.17 12.87 14.95
N LEU A 35 -3.84 11.75 15.57
CA LEU A 35 -2.57 11.46 16.25
C LEU A 35 -2.02 10.10 15.80
N ASN A 36 -0.73 9.89 15.98
CA ASN A 36 -0.12 8.58 15.71
C ASN A 36 -0.74 7.44 16.56
N ALA A 37 -1.24 7.75 17.74
CA ALA A 37 -1.91 6.79 18.60
C ALA A 37 -3.26 6.28 18.06
N ASP A 38 -3.84 6.97 17.09
CA ASP A 38 -5.08 6.55 16.43
C ASP A 38 -4.81 5.45 15.37
N CYS A 39 -3.55 5.24 15.01
CA CYS A 39 -3.13 4.26 14.03
C CYS A 39 -2.54 3.02 14.71
N PRO A 40 -2.76 1.82 14.15
CA PRO A 40 -2.14 0.61 14.66
C PRO A 40 -0.60 0.64 14.60
N GLU A 41 0.03 -0.29 15.30
CA GLU A 41 1.48 -0.50 15.22
C GLU A 41 1.93 -0.65 13.76
N ALA A 42 3.08 -0.07 13.42
CA ALA A 42 3.61 0.05 12.06
C ALA A 42 2.89 1.05 11.12
N TYR A 43 1.97 1.87 11.66
CA TYR A 43 1.34 2.96 10.90
C TYR A 43 1.63 4.32 11.57
N ALA A 44 1.73 5.39 10.75
CA ALA A 44 1.76 6.77 11.23
C ALA A 44 0.56 7.56 10.72
N CYS A 45 0.17 8.55 11.49
CA CYS A 45 -0.81 9.52 11.10
C CYS A 45 -0.13 10.61 10.26
N VAL A 46 -0.29 10.57 8.95
CA VAL A 46 0.35 11.48 7.99
C VAL A 46 -0.67 12.33 7.24
N GLY A 47 -0.24 13.50 6.77
CA GLY A 47 -1.07 14.42 6.00
C GLY A 47 -1.24 15.78 6.67
N PRO A 48 -1.80 16.77 5.96
CA PRO A 48 -2.10 18.10 6.51
C PRO A 48 -3.21 18.03 7.58
N GLU A 49 -3.24 19.03 8.43
CA GLU A 49 -4.25 19.14 9.50
C GLU A 49 -5.68 19.08 8.91
N GLY A 50 -6.52 18.22 9.46
CA GLY A 50 -7.88 17.97 8.98
C GLY A 50 -8.02 16.97 7.83
N GLN A 51 -6.90 16.47 7.27
CA GLN A 51 -6.89 15.45 6.21
C GLN A 51 -5.85 14.35 6.48
N ARG A 52 -5.60 14.07 7.76
CA ARG A 52 -4.64 13.04 8.16
C ARG A 52 -5.24 11.65 8.05
N PHE A 53 -4.39 10.70 7.66
CA PHE A 53 -4.77 9.29 7.55
C PHE A 53 -3.62 8.38 7.99
N CYS A 54 -3.97 7.16 8.40
CA CYS A 54 -3.00 6.16 8.80
C CYS A 54 -2.27 5.61 7.56
N GLU A 55 -0.94 5.72 7.54
CA GLU A 55 -0.09 5.17 6.50
C GLU A 55 0.99 4.29 7.11
N VAL A 56 1.31 3.19 6.44
CA VAL A 56 2.34 2.25 6.89
C VAL A 56 3.68 2.96 6.98
N ILE A 57 4.29 2.94 8.17
CA ILE A 57 5.68 3.38 8.36
C ILE A 57 6.56 2.15 8.14
N TYR A 58 7.32 2.17 7.05
CA TYR A 58 8.46 1.28 6.95
C TYR A 58 9.68 2.02 7.50
N PRO A 59 10.46 1.39 8.38
CA PRO A 59 11.82 1.85 8.56
C PRO A 59 12.44 1.86 7.17
N PRO A 60 13.13 2.95 6.76
CA PRO A 60 13.86 2.91 5.50
C PRO A 60 14.72 1.64 5.56
N PRO A 61 14.70 0.81 4.50
CA PRO A 61 15.57 -0.35 4.48
C PRO A 61 16.98 0.19 4.74
N THR A 62 17.62 -0.31 5.79
CA THR A 62 19.07 -0.20 5.91
C THR A 62 19.58 -0.94 4.69
N VAL A 63 19.89 -0.19 3.64
CA VAL A 63 20.49 -0.74 2.43
C VAL A 63 21.86 -1.24 2.83
N THR A 64 21.92 -2.48 3.29
CA THR A 64 23.13 -3.25 3.17
C THR A 64 23.29 -3.43 1.67
N PRO A 65 24.38 -2.94 1.02
CA PRO A 65 24.60 -3.18 -0.38
C PRO A 65 24.66 -4.69 -0.58
N ASP A 66 23.62 -5.25 -1.18
CA ASP A 66 23.59 -6.67 -1.50
C ASP A 66 24.59 -6.87 -2.65
N ALA A 67 25.75 -7.43 -2.30
CA ALA A 67 26.82 -7.71 -3.22
C ALA A 67 26.35 -8.86 -4.14
N GLY A 68 25.75 -8.52 -5.28
CA GLY A 68 25.48 -9.56 -6.25
C GLY A 68 24.44 -9.34 -7.35
N THR A 69 23.87 -8.15 -7.51
CA THR A 69 22.99 -7.91 -8.67
C THR A 69 23.76 -7.11 -9.74
N PRO A 70 23.86 -7.60 -11.01
CA PRO A 70 24.67 -6.97 -12.06
C PRO A 70 24.20 -5.59 -12.52
N ASP A 71 23.12 -5.04 -11.95
CA ASP A 71 22.49 -3.80 -12.40
C ASP A 71 22.42 -2.70 -11.31
N ALA A 72 23.33 -2.71 -10.33
CA ALA A 72 23.36 -1.73 -9.24
C ALA A 72 23.83 -0.32 -9.66
N GLY A 73 23.91 0.00 -10.95
CA GLY A 73 24.57 1.22 -11.44
C GLY A 73 23.66 2.36 -11.88
N VAL A 74 22.43 2.11 -12.30
CA VAL A 74 21.56 3.17 -12.83
C VAL A 74 20.26 3.21 -12.04
N VAL A 75 19.99 4.36 -11.41
CA VAL A 75 18.71 4.60 -10.76
C VAL A 75 17.65 4.75 -11.86
N PRO A 76 16.57 3.93 -11.84
CA PRO A 76 15.49 4.09 -12.81
C PRO A 76 14.86 5.48 -12.71
N THR A 77 14.34 5.99 -13.82
CA THR A 77 13.64 7.28 -13.89
C THR A 77 12.14 7.06 -14.14
N TYR A 78 11.34 8.04 -13.74
CA TYR A 78 9.90 7.97 -13.99
C TYR A 78 9.59 7.87 -15.48
N CYS A 79 10.17 8.72 -16.31
CA CYS A 79 9.84 8.83 -17.72
C CYS A 79 10.16 7.58 -18.52
N GLN A 80 11.32 6.99 -18.28
CA GLN A 80 11.84 5.90 -19.13
C GLN A 80 11.43 4.53 -18.60
N ASP A 81 11.42 4.37 -17.28
CA ASP A 81 11.35 3.06 -16.67
C ASP A 81 10.00 2.82 -15.94
N VAL A 82 9.51 3.83 -15.20
CA VAL A 82 8.39 3.66 -14.27
C VAL A 82 7.04 3.95 -14.93
N GLN A 83 6.93 5.04 -15.67
CA GLN A 83 5.69 5.44 -16.33
C GLN A 83 5.09 4.33 -17.21
N PRO A 84 5.86 3.61 -18.05
CA PRO A 84 5.32 2.51 -18.84
C PRO A 84 4.73 1.38 -17.97
N ILE A 85 5.38 1.05 -16.86
CA ILE A 85 4.91 0.02 -15.94
C ILE A 85 3.59 0.46 -15.30
N LEU A 86 3.54 1.68 -14.76
CA LEU A 86 2.34 2.21 -14.13
C LEU A 86 1.19 2.32 -15.12
N ALA A 87 1.44 2.79 -16.34
CA ALA A 87 0.44 2.90 -17.40
C ALA A 87 -0.17 1.55 -17.75
N ALA A 88 0.66 0.52 -17.86
CA ALA A 88 0.21 -0.83 -18.24
C ALA A 88 -0.54 -1.57 -17.13
N THR A 89 -0.24 -1.30 -15.85
CA THR A 89 -0.68 -2.17 -14.75
C THR A 89 -1.45 -1.47 -13.63
N CYS A 90 -1.40 -0.14 -13.55
CA CYS A 90 -1.96 0.60 -12.41
C CYS A 90 -2.98 1.68 -12.82
N VAL A 91 -2.85 2.26 -14.02
CA VAL A 91 -3.59 3.46 -14.43
C VAL A 91 -4.99 3.12 -14.89
N ALA A 92 -5.13 2.17 -15.83
CA ALA A 92 -6.40 1.89 -16.49
C ALA A 92 -7.49 1.45 -15.50
N GLY A 93 -8.56 2.23 -15.41
CA GLY A 93 -9.72 1.94 -14.58
C GLY A 93 -9.51 2.07 -13.06
N CYS A 94 -8.27 2.35 -12.59
CA CYS A 94 -7.94 2.38 -11.17
C CYS A 94 -7.29 3.69 -10.72
N HIS A 95 -6.10 4.03 -11.24
CA HIS A 95 -5.32 5.17 -10.76
C HIS A 95 -5.00 6.19 -11.87
N GLY A 96 -5.87 6.32 -12.85
CA GLY A 96 -5.81 7.29 -13.93
C GLY A 96 -6.87 8.40 -13.83
N ALA A 97 -7.08 9.12 -14.93
CA ALA A 97 -8.14 10.13 -15.04
C ALA A 97 -9.54 9.49 -14.95
N GLU A 98 -9.69 8.35 -15.61
CA GLU A 98 -10.93 7.56 -15.62
C GLU A 98 -10.78 6.43 -14.60
N THR A 99 -11.51 6.50 -13.51
CA THR A 99 -11.54 5.44 -12.49
C THR A 99 -12.84 4.66 -12.61
N GLY A 100 -12.75 3.34 -12.68
CA GLY A 100 -13.90 2.46 -12.44
C GLY A 100 -14.41 2.59 -11.00
N GLY A 101 -15.58 2.03 -10.69
CA GLY A 101 -16.25 2.19 -9.41
C GLY A 101 -15.45 1.87 -8.14
N SER A 102 -14.30 1.20 -8.26
CA SER A 102 -13.36 0.91 -7.16
C SER A 102 -12.04 1.70 -7.24
N GLY A 103 -11.89 2.57 -8.23
CA GLY A 103 -10.70 3.41 -8.38
C GLY A 103 -10.65 4.55 -7.38
N ARG A 104 -9.44 5.01 -7.08
CA ARG A 104 -9.22 6.14 -6.17
C ARG A 104 -9.10 7.44 -6.95
N THR A 105 -9.65 8.51 -6.36
CA THR A 105 -9.67 9.85 -6.97
C THR A 105 -8.75 10.84 -6.25
N ASP A 106 -8.17 10.45 -5.12
CA ASP A 106 -7.29 11.29 -4.30
C ASP A 106 -5.84 11.31 -4.79
N PHE A 107 -5.48 10.39 -5.68
CA PHE A 107 -4.20 10.35 -6.37
C PHE A 107 -4.31 9.70 -7.75
N ARG A 108 -3.35 10.01 -8.62
CA ARG A 108 -3.24 9.47 -9.97
C ARG A 108 -1.81 9.04 -10.24
N LEU A 109 -1.62 7.97 -11.01
CA LEU A 109 -0.31 7.41 -11.35
C LEU A 109 0.05 7.60 -12.83
N ASP A 110 -0.78 8.28 -13.61
CA ASP A 110 -0.57 8.61 -15.01
C ASP A 110 0.25 9.90 -15.24
N TYR A 111 0.59 10.60 -14.16
CA TYR A 111 1.53 11.71 -14.15
C TYR A 111 2.47 11.67 -12.95
N TYR A 112 3.57 12.39 -13.02
CA TYR A 112 4.61 12.41 -11.99
C TYR A 112 4.23 13.30 -10.81
N GLU A 113 3.96 14.58 -11.08
CA GLU A 113 3.50 15.60 -10.12
C GLU A 113 2.22 16.25 -10.63
N PRO A 114 1.31 16.68 -9.74
CA PRO A 114 0.10 17.38 -10.15
C PRO A 114 0.40 18.76 -10.69
N GLU A 115 -0.39 19.21 -11.67
CA GLU A 115 -0.46 20.62 -12.02
C GLU A 115 -1.37 21.35 -11.02
N GLY A 116 -0.79 22.26 -10.25
CA GLY A 116 -1.52 23.03 -9.24
C GLY A 116 -2.02 22.17 -8.07
N SER A 117 -3.29 22.33 -7.69
CA SER A 117 -3.93 21.63 -6.56
C SER A 117 -4.60 20.30 -6.93
N GLY A 118 -4.17 19.67 -8.02
CA GLY A 118 -4.70 18.38 -8.48
C GLY A 118 -4.45 17.22 -7.50
N PRO A 119 -4.99 16.02 -7.80
CA PRO A 119 -4.69 14.81 -7.05
C PRO A 119 -3.18 14.52 -7.02
N LYS A 120 -2.68 13.89 -5.96
CA LYS A 120 -1.27 13.52 -5.82
C LYS A 120 -0.78 12.72 -7.02
N GLY A 121 0.45 12.96 -7.47
CA GLY A 121 1.09 12.24 -8.57
C GLY A 121 1.90 11.02 -8.11
N ALA A 122 2.53 10.34 -9.05
CA ALA A 122 3.34 9.15 -8.79
C ALA A 122 4.50 9.43 -7.84
N LYS A 123 5.11 10.62 -7.88
CA LYS A 123 6.18 11.04 -6.96
C LYS A 123 5.69 11.07 -5.51
N ASP A 124 4.55 11.71 -5.26
CA ASP A 124 3.98 11.80 -3.92
C ASP A 124 3.59 10.43 -3.38
N MET A 125 3.25 9.52 -4.29
CA MET A 125 2.84 8.16 -3.98
C MET A 125 3.99 7.15 -4.04
N ALA A 126 5.22 7.57 -4.31
CA ALA A 126 6.36 6.69 -4.54
C ALA A 126 6.58 5.67 -3.41
N ALA A 127 6.61 6.12 -2.16
CA ALA A 127 6.75 5.24 -1.02
C ALA A 127 5.61 4.19 -0.95
N ARG A 128 4.39 4.62 -1.22
CA ARG A 128 3.22 3.72 -1.23
C ARG A 128 3.23 2.75 -2.40
N ILE A 129 3.67 3.20 -3.57
CA ILE A 129 3.89 2.32 -4.74
C ILE A 129 4.86 1.20 -4.36
N LYS A 130 6.00 1.56 -3.76
CA LYS A 130 6.98 0.55 -3.31
C LYS A 130 6.35 -0.46 -2.36
N VAL A 131 5.71 0.02 -1.30
CA VAL A 131 5.11 -0.86 -0.30
C VAL A 131 4.06 -1.78 -0.92
N ARG A 132 3.13 -1.24 -1.71
CA ARG A 132 1.98 -2.01 -2.19
C ARG A 132 2.29 -2.87 -3.41
N ALA A 133 3.14 -2.40 -4.32
CA ALA A 133 3.44 -3.10 -5.55
C ALA A 133 4.71 -3.96 -5.49
N PHE A 134 5.72 -3.57 -4.69
CA PHE A 134 7.00 -4.30 -4.59
C PHE A 134 7.06 -5.15 -3.31
N ASP A 135 6.95 -4.54 -2.13
CA ASP A 135 7.20 -5.22 -0.86
C ASP A 135 6.08 -6.22 -0.52
N LEU A 136 4.82 -5.76 -0.48
CA LEU A 136 3.66 -6.56 -0.08
C LEU A 136 2.94 -7.24 -1.25
N ARG A 137 3.11 -6.72 -2.47
CA ARG A 137 2.45 -7.22 -3.68
C ARG A 137 0.92 -7.28 -3.58
N THR A 138 0.33 -6.37 -2.81
CA THR A 138 -1.12 -6.25 -2.64
C THR A 138 -1.79 -5.42 -3.74
N MET A 139 -0.98 -4.73 -4.56
CA MET A 139 -1.41 -4.00 -5.74
C MET A 139 -0.66 -4.49 -6.98
N PRO A 140 -1.35 -4.58 -8.11
CA PRO A 140 -2.81 -4.56 -8.30
C PRO A 140 -3.53 -5.72 -7.60
N PRO A 141 -4.84 -5.60 -7.30
CA PRO A 141 -5.63 -6.71 -6.77
C PRO A 141 -5.67 -7.88 -7.75
N MET A 142 -5.85 -9.10 -7.22
CA MET A 142 -5.91 -10.31 -8.05
C MET A 142 -6.94 -10.18 -9.19
N GLY A 143 -6.56 -10.71 -10.36
CA GLY A 143 -7.40 -10.65 -11.57
C GLY A 143 -7.17 -9.41 -12.44
N ASN A 144 -6.33 -8.46 -12.01
CA ASN A 144 -5.94 -7.30 -12.82
C ASN A 144 -4.54 -7.50 -13.43
N PRO A 145 -4.21 -6.78 -14.53
CA PRO A 145 -2.86 -6.74 -15.04
C PRO A 145 -1.87 -6.35 -13.94
N ALA A 146 -0.81 -7.12 -13.76
CA ALA A 146 0.15 -6.92 -12.68
C ALA A 146 1.57 -6.81 -13.21
N PRO A 147 2.43 -5.97 -12.58
CA PRO A 147 3.83 -5.91 -12.93
C PRO A 147 4.52 -7.26 -12.71
N THR A 148 5.44 -7.61 -13.58
CA THR A 148 6.36 -8.74 -13.43
C THR A 148 7.30 -8.52 -12.24
N ASP A 149 8.00 -9.55 -11.79
CA ASP A 149 9.00 -9.42 -10.72
C ASP A 149 10.12 -8.44 -11.07
N ALA A 150 10.55 -8.41 -12.34
CA ALA A 150 11.55 -7.46 -12.84
C ALA A 150 11.02 -6.02 -12.80
N GLU A 151 9.78 -5.77 -13.24
CA GLU A 151 9.15 -4.45 -13.19
C GLU A 151 8.92 -3.98 -11.75
N ARG A 152 8.51 -4.88 -10.84
CA ARG A 152 8.42 -4.56 -9.41
C ARG A 152 9.77 -4.14 -8.84
N ALA A 153 10.86 -4.82 -9.22
CA ALA A 153 12.21 -4.45 -8.83
C ALA A 153 12.60 -3.06 -9.36
N VAL A 154 12.17 -2.68 -10.59
CA VAL A 154 12.35 -1.33 -11.13
C VAL A 154 11.62 -0.31 -10.24
N LEU A 155 10.36 -0.53 -9.89
CA LEU A 155 9.61 0.35 -8.98
C LEU A 155 10.32 0.50 -7.62
N GLY A 156 10.81 -0.61 -7.06
CA GLY A 156 11.56 -0.60 -5.80
C GLY A 156 12.84 0.24 -5.87
N ARG A 157 13.66 0.06 -6.91
CA ARG A 157 14.91 0.83 -7.12
C ARG A 157 14.64 2.31 -7.39
N TRP A 158 13.62 2.61 -8.17
CA TRP A 158 13.20 4.00 -8.43
C TRP A 158 12.93 4.76 -7.13
N VAL A 159 12.13 4.16 -6.25
CA VAL A 159 11.80 4.78 -4.96
C VAL A 159 13.03 4.87 -4.06
N ALA A 160 13.87 3.83 -4.01
CA ALA A 160 15.11 3.83 -3.23
C ALA A 160 16.10 4.91 -3.72
N GLY A 161 16.07 5.23 -5.03
CA GLY A 161 16.88 6.29 -5.63
C GLY A 161 16.29 7.70 -5.51
N GLY A 162 15.22 7.89 -4.72
CA GLY A 162 14.59 9.19 -4.50
C GLY A 162 13.52 9.55 -5.52
N ALA A 163 13.04 8.57 -6.25
CA ALA A 163 11.98 8.71 -7.25
C ALA A 163 12.24 9.80 -8.31
N PRO A 164 13.38 9.78 -9.02
CA PRO A 164 13.71 10.82 -10.00
C PRO A 164 12.73 10.85 -11.17
N PHE A 165 12.54 12.07 -11.73
CA PHE A 165 11.63 12.29 -12.87
C PHE A 165 12.19 11.73 -14.17
N CYS A 166 13.12 12.46 -14.79
CA CYS A 166 13.83 12.09 -16.01
C CYS A 166 15.31 12.45 -15.86
N ASP A 167 16.18 11.92 -16.71
CA ASP A 167 17.59 12.26 -16.69
C ASP A 167 17.81 13.76 -16.91
N GLY A 168 18.08 14.49 -15.81
CA GLY A 168 18.39 15.91 -15.83
C GLY A 168 17.25 16.87 -16.14
N GLY A 169 16.01 16.38 -16.25
CA GLY A 169 14.81 17.20 -16.46
C GLY A 169 14.05 17.48 -15.18
N THR A 170 13.58 18.72 -15.03
CA THR A 170 12.44 19.06 -14.16
C THR A 170 11.15 18.72 -14.89
N PRO A 171 10.07 18.34 -14.18
CA PRO A 171 8.75 18.14 -14.76
C PRO A 171 8.18 19.40 -15.37
#